data_984ff777cad3fba10fccecbcd50dc155
#
_entry.id   984ff777cad3fba10fccecbcd50dc155
#
_cell.length_a   1.000
_cell.length_b   1.000
_cell.length_c   1.000
_cell.angle_alpha   90.00
_cell.angle_beta   90.00
_cell.angle_gamma   90.00
#
_symmetry.space_group_name_H-M   'P 1'
#
loop_
_entity.id
_entity.type
_entity.pdbx_description
1 polymer ?
#
loop_
_entity_poly.entity_id
_entity_poly.type
_entity_poly.pdbx_seq_one_letter_code
_entity_poly.pdbx_strand_id
1 'polypeptide(L)'
;WDTEIYVMPFLCYTNPNLARNALRFRYDMLPAAKQRALELSHDGALFPWRTINGQESSAYYAAGTAQYHIDADIAFSLMKYVYATGDTEFLLQQGISLLVETARFWMSIGFFNSKQDKFEIHSVTGPDEYTTVVNNNLYTNVMAQYNLEVAAAVVSQMEKERPEEYRNLQDLKHITQAEVELWRKAAECMYIPYNEELKVCLLYTSPSPRDS
;
A
#
# COMPACT_ATOMS: atom_id res chain seq x y z
N TRP A 1 2.92 -4.65 -10.61
CA TRP A 1 2.06 -5.39 -9.67
C TRP A 1 1.98 -6.88 -10.00
N ASP A 2 2.14 -7.25 -11.27
CA ASP A 2 2.18 -8.65 -11.68
C ASP A 2 3.26 -9.45 -10.91
N THR A 3 4.43 -8.83 -10.71
CA THR A 3 5.50 -9.44 -9.93
C THR A 3 5.06 -9.72 -8.51
N GLU A 4 4.46 -8.74 -7.84
CA GLU A 4 4.06 -8.83 -6.43
C GLU A 4 2.93 -9.85 -6.22
N ILE A 5 1.93 -9.83 -7.09
CA ILE A 5 0.70 -10.61 -6.90
C ILE A 5 0.79 -12.01 -7.50
N TYR A 6 1.45 -12.18 -8.65
CA TYR A 6 1.46 -13.47 -9.36
C TYR A 6 2.81 -14.20 -9.28
N VAL A 7 3.94 -13.49 -9.35
CA VAL A 7 5.26 -14.13 -9.36
C VAL A 7 5.77 -14.38 -7.93
N MET A 8 5.63 -13.41 -7.03
CA MET A 8 6.13 -13.52 -5.66
C MET A 8 5.57 -14.71 -4.89
N PRO A 9 4.26 -15.05 -4.93
CA PRO A 9 3.76 -16.26 -4.27
C PRO A 9 4.46 -17.53 -4.72
N PHE A 10 4.73 -17.68 -6.01
CA PHE A 10 5.49 -18.80 -6.52
C PHE A 10 6.92 -18.83 -5.96
N LEU A 11 7.61 -17.69 -5.98
CA LEU A 11 8.98 -17.59 -5.47
C LEU A 11 9.06 -17.82 -3.96
N CYS A 12 8.11 -17.36 -3.18
CA CYS A 12 8.08 -17.57 -1.73
C CYS A 12 8.14 -19.06 -1.36
N TYR A 13 7.47 -19.91 -2.13
CA TYR A 13 7.43 -21.35 -1.86
C TYR A 13 8.51 -22.17 -2.59
N THR A 14 9.05 -21.69 -3.69
CA THR A 14 10.01 -22.45 -4.51
C THR A 14 11.44 -21.95 -4.37
N ASN A 15 11.65 -20.65 -4.21
CA ASN A 15 12.97 -20.03 -4.06
C ASN A 15 12.90 -18.76 -3.19
N PRO A 16 12.80 -18.89 -1.86
CA PRO A 16 12.65 -17.75 -0.94
C PRO A 16 13.78 -16.70 -1.05
N ASN A 17 14.98 -17.13 -1.44
CA ASN A 17 16.10 -16.19 -1.62
C ASN A 17 15.85 -15.23 -2.79
N LEU A 18 15.25 -15.69 -3.88
CA LEU A 18 14.86 -14.82 -4.98
C LEU A 18 13.71 -13.88 -4.58
N ALA A 19 12.73 -14.39 -3.82
CA ALA A 19 11.65 -13.57 -3.27
C ALA A 19 12.21 -12.46 -2.37
N ARG A 20 13.12 -12.79 -1.46
CA ARG A 20 13.81 -11.83 -0.60
C ARG A 20 14.56 -10.76 -1.39
N ASN A 21 15.26 -11.16 -2.45
CA ASN A 21 16.00 -10.21 -3.29
C ASN A 21 15.05 -9.26 -4.06
N ALA A 22 13.90 -9.73 -4.51
CA ALA A 22 12.88 -8.90 -5.14
C ALA A 22 12.31 -7.86 -4.16
N LEU A 23 12.04 -8.26 -2.90
CA LEU A 23 11.61 -7.34 -1.85
C LEU A 23 12.72 -6.35 -1.45
N ARG A 24 13.95 -6.80 -1.38
CA ARG A 24 15.10 -5.93 -1.14
C ARG A 24 15.25 -4.88 -2.24
N PHE A 25 15.04 -5.25 -3.50
CA PHE A 25 15.03 -4.29 -4.60
C PHE A 25 13.98 -3.19 -4.37
N ARG A 26 12.77 -3.53 -3.87
CA ARG A 26 11.76 -2.55 -3.48
C ARG A 26 12.26 -1.65 -2.33
N TYR A 27 12.90 -2.22 -1.34
CA TYR A 27 13.49 -1.44 -0.24
C TYR A 27 14.58 -0.48 -0.74
N ASP A 28 15.45 -0.93 -1.64
CA ASP A 28 16.51 -0.09 -2.22
C ASP A 28 15.93 1.07 -3.06
N MET A 29 14.72 0.93 -3.59
CA MET A 29 13.99 1.99 -4.30
C MET A 29 13.27 2.99 -3.37
N LEU A 30 13.17 2.73 -2.08
CA LEU A 30 12.38 3.54 -1.15
C LEU A 30 12.73 5.05 -1.20
N PRO A 31 14.00 5.47 -1.29
CA PRO A 31 14.32 6.89 -1.44
C PRO A 31 13.72 7.55 -2.69
N ALA A 32 13.72 6.86 -3.83
CA ALA A 32 13.12 7.35 -5.06
C ALA A 32 11.59 7.40 -4.97
N ALA A 33 10.97 6.39 -4.33
CA ALA A 33 9.53 6.35 -4.09
C ALA A 33 9.07 7.49 -3.15
N LYS A 34 9.84 7.82 -2.12
CA LYS A 34 9.58 8.98 -1.25
C LYS A 34 9.69 10.30 -2.00
N GLN A 35 10.71 10.44 -2.83
CA GLN A 35 10.89 11.63 -3.67
C GLN A 35 9.68 11.81 -4.60
N ARG A 36 9.19 10.72 -5.22
CA ARG A 36 8.02 10.76 -6.09
C ARG A 36 6.74 11.16 -5.35
N ALA A 37 6.50 10.64 -4.16
CA ALA A 37 5.37 11.06 -3.33
C ALA A 37 5.43 12.56 -3.05
N LEU A 38 6.59 13.08 -2.66
CA LEU A 38 6.82 14.49 -2.39
C LEU A 38 6.58 15.37 -3.63
N GLU A 39 7.02 14.96 -4.82
CA GLU A 39 6.79 15.67 -6.08
C GLU A 39 5.29 15.79 -6.42
N LEU A 40 4.48 14.83 -5.97
CA LEU A 40 3.03 14.86 -6.08
C LEU A 40 2.34 15.52 -4.88
N SER A 41 3.11 16.12 -3.96
CA SER A 41 2.62 16.78 -2.73
C SER A 41 1.95 15.79 -1.76
N HIS A 42 2.46 14.56 -1.70
CA HIS A 42 2.01 13.53 -0.77
C HIS A 42 3.12 13.10 0.19
N ASP A 43 2.70 12.58 1.34
CA ASP A 43 3.58 12.00 2.35
C ASP A 43 3.87 10.52 2.02
N GLY A 44 4.88 9.96 2.71
CA GLY A 44 5.24 8.56 2.59
C GLY A 44 6.03 8.23 1.32
N ALA A 45 5.74 7.10 0.71
CA ALA A 45 6.40 6.63 -0.50
C ALA A 45 5.38 6.16 -1.54
N LEU A 46 5.58 6.54 -2.80
CA LEU A 46 4.82 6.06 -3.95
C LEU A 46 5.74 5.33 -4.91
N PHE A 47 5.59 4.02 -4.96
CA PHE A 47 6.37 3.20 -5.86
C PHE A 47 5.91 3.37 -7.31
N PRO A 48 6.84 3.28 -8.29
CA PRO A 48 6.47 3.37 -9.70
C PRO A 48 5.69 2.13 -10.14
N TRP A 49 4.72 2.32 -11.02
CA TRP A 49 4.02 1.21 -11.67
C TRP A 49 4.97 0.43 -12.58
N ARG A 50 5.80 1.14 -13.36
CA ARG A 50 6.91 0.57 -14.16
C ARG A 50 8.19 1.33 -13.89
N THR A 51 9.29 0.60 -13.77
CA THR A 51 10.60 1.21 -13.53
C THR A 51 11.73 0.39 -14.11
N ILE A 52 12.84 1.09 -14.39
CA ILE A 52 14.14 0.49 -14.70
C ILE A 52 15.13 0.80 -13.56
N ASN A 53 15.10 2.03 -13.06
CA ASN A 53 16.09 2.58 -12.12
C ASN A 53 15.45 3.15 -10.83
N GLY A 54 14.20 2.81 -10.54
CA GLY A 54 13.45 3.34 -9.40
C GLY A 54 12.55 4.53 -9.73
N GLN A 55 12.70 5.14 -10.91
CA GLN A 55 11.84 6.22 -11.39
C GLN A 55 10.66 5.67 -12.20
N GLU A 56 9.54 6.39 -12.18
CA GLU A 56 8.37 6.03 -12.99
C GLU A 56 8.68 6.13 -14.49
N SER A 57 8.46 5.06 -15.23
CA SER A 57 8.73 4.97 -16.66
C SER A 57 7.51 4.67 -17.53
N SER A 58 6.31 4.99 -17.03
CA SER A 58 5.02 4.73 -17.71
C SER A 58 4.57 5.87 -18.63
N ALA A 59 5.49 6.59 -19.26
CA ALA A 59 5.22 7.80 -20.03
C ALA A 59 4.26 7.59 -21.22
N TYR A 60 4.18 6.37 -21.77
CA TYR A 60 3.29 6.05 -22.90
C TYR A 60 1.83 5.82 -22.49
N TYR A 61 1.58 5.62 -21.20
CA TYR A 61 0.24 5.45 -20.63
C TYR A 61 0.11 6.28 -19.34
N ALA A 62 -0.27 7.52 -19.49
CA ALA A 62 -0.28 8.49 -18.39
C ALA A 62 -1.18 8.04 -17.21
N ALA A 63 -2.31 7.39 -17.48
CA ALA A 63 -3.19 6.89 -16.43
C ALA A 63 -2.59 5.72 -15.64
N GLY A 64 -1.61 5.00 -16.19
CA GLY A 64 -0.84 3.98 -15.45
C GLY A 64 -0.08 4.55 -14.26
N THR A 65 0.30 5.82 -14.31
CA THR A 65 0.99 6.49 -13.19
C THR A 65 0.10 6.68 -11.96
N ALA A 66 -1.23 6.54 -12.09
CA ALA A 66 -2.21 6.59 -11.02
C ALA A 66 -2.61 5.19 -10.48
N GLN A 67 -1.91 4.14 -10.87
CA GLN A 67 -2.06 2.79 -10.30
C GLN A 67 -1.34 2.70 -8.95
N TYR A 68 -1.87 3.40 -7.96
CA TYR A 68 -1.27 3.51 -6.63
C TYR A 68 -1.35 2.22 -5.82
N HIS A 69 -2.19 1.26 -6.24
CA HIS A 69 -2.30 -0.05 -5.60
C HIS A 69 -0.97 -0.81 -5.54
N ILE A 70 0.03 -0.47 -6.39
CA ILE A 70 1.37 -1.05 -6.32
C ILE A 70 1.99 -0.98 -4.92
N ASP A 71 1.73 0.07 -4.16
CA ASP A 71 2.23 0.24 -2.80
C ASP A 71 1.69 -0.87 -1.87
N ALA A 72 0.40 -1.14 -1.96
CA ALA A 72 -0.23 -2.20 -1.19
C ALA A 72 0.10 -3.61 -1.71
N ASP A 73 0.32 -3.76 -3.01
CA ASP A 73 0.79 -5.01 -3.61
C ASP A 73 2.18 -5.40 -3.07
N ILE A 74 3.06 -4.41 -2.88
CA ILE A 74 4.37 -4.60 -2.25
C ILE A 74 4.20 -5.02 -0.79
N ALA A 75 3.35 -4.36 -0.02
CA ALA A 75 3.06 -4.72 1.36
C ALA A 75 2.49 -6.15 1.47
N PHE A 76 1.58 -6.52 0.58
CA PHE A 76 1.02 -7.87 0.50
C PHE A 76 2.09 -8.91 0.21
N SER A 77 2.94 -8.70 -0.80
CA SER A 77 3.99 -9.65 -1.17
C SER A 77 5.05 -9.79 -0.06
N LEU A 78 5.38 -8.70 0.63
CA LEU A 78 6.25 -8.71 1.80
C LEU A 78 5.70 -9.62 2.91
N MET A 79 4.43 -9.42 3.29
CA MET A 79 3.82 -10.23 4.34
C MET A 79 3.64 -11.70 3.91
N LYS A 80 3.33 -11.97 2.64
CA LYS A 80 3.32 -13.32 2.09
C LYS A 80 4.68 -14.00 2.23
N TYR A 81 5.76 -13.28 1.92
CA TYR A 81 7.13 -13.79 2.10
C TYR A 81 7.41 -14.11 3.58
N VAL A 82 7.12 -13.17 4.47
CA VAL A 82 7.36 -13.35 5.91
C VAL A 82 6.56 -14.53 6.48
N TYR A 83 5.29 -14.66 6.13
CA TYR A 83 4.46 -15.77 6.58
C TYR A 83 4.94 -17.13 6.03
N ALA A 84 5.44 -17.17 4.80
CA ALA A 84 5.92 -18.40 4.20
C ALA A 84 7.29 -18.85 4.73
N THR A 85 8.14 -17.90 5.13
CA THR A 85 9.55 -18.18 5.46
C THR A 85 9.89 -18.02 6.93
N GLY A 86 9.09 -17.23 7.69
CA GLY A 86 9.41 -16.85 9.05
C GLY A 86 10.55 -15.82 9.16
N ASP A 87 10.96 -15.15 8.06
CA ASP A 87 12.06 -14.17 8.04
C ASP A 87 11.66 -12.84 8.70
N THR A 88 11.49 -12.90 10.01
CA THR A 88 11.16 -11.71 10.83
C THR A 88 12.31 -10.70 10.88
N GLU A 89 13.54 -11.16 10.70
CA GLU A 89 14.71 -10.28 10.67
C GLU A 89 14.66 -9.32 9.48
N PHE A 90 14.34 -9.82 8.29
CA PHE A 90 14.15 -8.99 7.10
C PHE A 90 12.98 -8.03 7.28
N LEU A 91 11.87 -8.48 7.88
CA LEU A 91 10.73 -7.63 8.18
C LEU A 91 11.12 -6.43 9.03
N LEU A 92 11.84 -6.67 10.12
CA LEU A 92 12.20 -5.63 11.08
C LEU A 92 13.29 -4.68 10.58
N GLN A 93 14.26 -5.19 9.81
CA GLN A 93 15.37 -4.36 9.32
C GLN A 93 15.01 -3.55 8.07
N GLN A 94 14.19 -4.08 7.18
CA GLN A 94 13.89 -3.50 5.87
C GLN A 94 12.39 -3.37 5.60
N GLY A 95 11.65 -4.45 5.81
CA GLY A 95 10.24 -4.54 5.48
C GLY A 95 9.37 -3.52 6.21
N ILE A 96 9.65 -3.25 7.48
CA ILE A 96 8.89 -2.28 8.27
C ILE A 96 8.95 -0.86 7.68
N SER A 97 10.06 -0.49 7.06
CA SER A 97 10.18 0.79 6.37
C SER A 97 9.26 0.86 5.14
N LEU A 98 9.11 -0.24 4.41
CA LEU A 98 8.16 -0.31 3.30
C LEU A 98 6.73 -0.13 3.81
N LEU A 99 6.35 -0.88 4.87
CA LEU A 99 5.00 -0.82 5.43
C LEU A 99 4.64 0.57 5.96
N VAL A 100 5.55 1.21 6.68
CA VAL A 100 5.32 2.54 7.27
C VAL A 100 5.17 3.60 6.18
N GLU A 101 6.06 3.64 5.21
CA GLU A 101 6.06 4.71 4.21
C GLU A 101 4.91 4.53 3.20
N THR A 102 4.51 3.31 2.88
CA THR A 102 3.30 3.07 2.05
C THR A 102 2.01 3.38 2.83
N ALA A 103 1.94 3.06 4.13
CA ALA A 103 0.79 3.45 4.96
C ALA A 103 0.63 4.98 5.04
N ARG A 104 1.73 5.73 5.16
CA ARG A 104 1.72 7.20 5.11
C ARG A 104 1.19 7.72 3.79
N PHE A 105 1.58 7.11 2.69
CA PHE A 105 1.06 7.48 1.38
C PHE A 105 -0.45 7.30 1.30
N TRP A 106 -0.99 6.16 1.76
CA TRP A 106 -2.44 5.92 1.79
C TRP A 106 -3.19 6.95 2.64
N MET A 107 -2.64 7.33 3.78
CA MET A 107 -3.23 8.38 4.62
C MET A 107 -3.19 9.75 3.95
N SER A 108 -2.19 10.04 3.13
CA SER A 108 -2.01 11.32 2.43
C SER A 108 -2.95 11.48 1.23
N ILE A 109 -3.26 10.40 0.50
CA ILE A 109 -4.16 10.46 -0.67
C ILE A 109 -5.63 10.21 -0.31
N GLY A 110 -5.89 9.48 0.78
CA GLY A 110 -7.23 9.20 1.27
C GLY A 110 -7.75 10.27 2.22
N PHE A 111 -9.03 10.20 2.54
CA PHE A 111 -9.66 11.11 3.48
C PHE A 111 -10.85 10.48 4.21
N PHE A 112 -11.15 10.98 5.39
CA PHE A 112 -12.35 10.59 6.13
C PHE A 112 -13.55 11.42 5.63
N ASN A 113 -14.51 10.73 5.01
CA ASN A 113 -15.78 11.32 4.63
C ASN A 113 -16.74 11.33 5.83
N SER A 114 -16.90 12.48 6.46
CA SER A 114 -17.74 12.64 7.67
C SER A 114 -19.23 12.38 7.44
N LYS A 115 -19.71 12.42 6.18
CA LYS A 115 -21.12 12.15 5.88
C LYS A 115 -21.45 10.65 5.86
N GLN A 116 -20.48 9.82 5.52
CA GLN A 116 -20.64 8.38 5.40
C GLN A 116 -19.91 7.61 6.52
N ASP A 117 -19.11 8.31 7.31
CA ASP A 117 -18.19 7.71 8.30
C ASP A 117 -17.27 6.65 7.68
N LYS A 118 -16.73 6.98 6.50
CA LYS A 118 -15.87 6.09 5.72
C LYS A 118 -14.56 6.77 5.36
N PHE A 119 -13.51 5.95 5.23
CA PHE A 119 -12.25 6.37 4.62
C PHE A 119 -12.29 6.05 3.13
N GLU A 120 -12.09 7.05 2.30
CA GLU A 120 -12.24 6.97 0.84
C GLU A 120 -10.93 7.31 0.14
N ILE A 121 -10.70 6.64 -1.01
CA ILE A 121 -9.57 6.89 -1.90
C ILE A 121 -10.12 7.24 -3.27
N HIS A 122 -9.77 8.42 -3.76
CA HIS A 122 -10.27 8.96 -5.01
C HIS A 122 -9.15 9.12 -6.04
N SER A 123 -9.55 9.28 -7.31
CA SER A 123 -8.66 9.61 -8.42
C SER A 123 -7.56 8.58 -8.67
N VAL A 124 -7.92 7.30 -8.68
CA VAL A 124 -7.00 6.19 -8.93
C VAL A 124 -7.34 5.45 -10.22
N THR A 125 -6.35 4.77 -10.78
CA THR A 125 -6.54 3.77 -11.85
C THR A 125 -6.46 2.38 -11.21
N GLY A 126 -7.45 1.56 -11.46
CA GLY A 126 -7.50 0.18 -10.99
C GLY A 126 -6.58 -0.76 -11.77
N PRO A 127 -6.48 -2.04 -11.37
CA PRO A 127 -5.59 -3.02 -11.99
C PRO A 127 -6.06 -3.47 -13.39
N ASP A 128 -7.32 -3.22 -13.74
CA ASP A 128 -7.91 -3.57 -15.04
C ASP A 128 -7.51 -2.64 -16.19
N GLU A 129 -6.95 -1.47 -15.90
CA GLU A 129 -6.48 -0.44 -16.85
C GLU A 129 -7.55 0.15 -17.79
N TYR A 130 -8.79 -0.30 -17.71
CA TYR A 130 -9.90 0.21 -18.55
C TYR A 130 -10.50 1.49 -18.03
N THR A 131 -10.59 1.61 -16.72
CA THR A 131 -11.18 2.75 -16.05
C THR A 131 -10.08 3.61 -15.47
N THR A 132 -9.90 4.77 -16.05
CA THR A 132 -8.87 5.71 -15.65
C THR A 132 -9.46 6.80 -14.79
N VAL A 133 -8.84 7.02 -13.61
CA VAL A 133 -9.22 8.04 -12.63
C VAL A 133 -10.64 7.86 -12.13
N VAL A 134 -10.83 6.81 -11.36
CA VAL A 134 -12.10 6.49 -10.68
C VAL A 134 -11.96 6.70 -9.18
N ASN A 135 -13.11 6.79 -8.50
CA ASN A 135 -13.18 6.88 -7.06
C ASN A 135 -13.49 5.50 -6.47
N ASN A 136 -12.90 5.22 -5.32
CA ASN A 136 -13.19 4.02 -4.53
C ASN A 136 -13.14 2.72 -5.37
N ASN A 137 -12.03 2.53 -6.10
CA ASN A 137 -11.78 1.26 -6.77
C ASN A 137 -11.69 0.14 -5.74
N LEU A 138 -12.48 -0.92 -5.90
CA LEU A 138 -12.55 -2.02 -4.94
C LEU A 138 -11.19 -2.63 -4.64
N TYR A 139 -10.42 -2.96 -5.68
CA TYR A 139 -9.11 -3.58 -5.51
C TYR A 139 -8.17 -2.66 -4.74
N THR A 140 -8.07 -1.40 -5.15
CA THR A 140 -7.23 -0.41 -4.49
C THR A 140 -7.63 -0.24 -3.02
N ASN A 141 -8.92 -0.11 -2.72
CA ASN A 141 -9.39 0.09 -1.35
C ASN A 141 -9.12 -1.14 -0.46
N VAL A 142 -9.40 -2.36 -0.94
CA VAL A 142 -9.13 -3.60 -0.19
C VAL A 142 -7.64 -3.77 0.07
N MET A 143 -6.81 -3.50 -0.93
CA MET A 143 -5.36 -3.63 -0.78
C MET A 143 -4.77 -2.54 0.12
N ALA A 144 -5.26 -1.30 0.01
CA ALA A 144 -4.88 -0.21 0.92
C ALA A 144 -5.31 -0.51 2.37
N GLN A 145 -6.53 -1.03 2.58
CA GLN A 145 -6.99 -1.52 3.88
C GLN A 145 -6.00 -2.51 4.47
N TYR A 146 -5.66 -3.55 3.71
CA TYR A 146 -4.68 -4.55 4.13
C TYR A 146 -3.32 -3.93 4.49
N ASN A 147 -2.80 -3.02 3.67
CA ASN A 147 -1.52 -2.35 3.95
C ASN A 147 -1.56 -1.57 5.27
N LEU A 148 -2.62 -0.80 5.51
CA LEU A 148 -2.79 -0.04 6.75
C LEU A 148 -2.90 -0.96 7.98
N GLU A 149 -3.65 -2.06 7.88
CA GLU A 149 -3.78 -3.06 8.94
C GLU A 149 -2.45 -3.70 9.30
N VAL A 150 -1.71 -4.21 8.30
CA VAL A 150 -0.44 -4.89 8.57
C VAL A 150 0.64 -3.94 9.04
N ALA A 151 0.68 -2.70 8.55
CA ALA A 151 1.59 -1.67 9.04
C ALA A 151 1.35 -1.39 10.53
N ALA A 152 0.10 -1.15 10.91
CA ALA A 152 -0.28 -0.92 12.31
C ALA A 152 0.00 -2.14 13.20
N ALA A 153 -0.29 -3.34 12.72
CA ALA A 153 -0.06 -4.58 13.46
C ALA A 153 1.44 -4.83 13.70
N VAL A 154 2.27 -4.72 12.66
CA VAL A 154 3.73 -4.97 12.75
C VAL A 154 4.40 -3.94 13.67
N VAL A 155 4.07 -2.65 13.54
CA VAL A 155 4.60 -1.59 14.41
C VAL A 155 4.22 -1.85 15.87
N SER A 156 2.96 -2.21 16.15
CA SER A 156 2.50 -2.49 17.51
C SER A 156 3.08 -3.78 18.09
N GLN A 157 3.30 -4.79 17.26
CA GLN A 157 3.99 -6.01 17.69
C GLN A 157 5.44 -5.71 18.05
N MET A 158 6.15 -4.91 17.24
CA MET A 158 7.52 -4.50 17.51
C MET A 158 7.62 -3.71 18.82
N GLU A 159 6.68 -2.81 19.12
CA GLU A 159 6.63 -2.07 20.38
C GLU A 159 6.59 -3.01 21.60
N LYS A 160 5.81 -4.09 21.52
CA LYS A 160 5.63 -5.06 22.61
C LYS A 160 6.81 -6.02 22.76
N GLU A 161 7.30 -6.56 21.66
CA GLU A 161 8.26 -7.67 21.64
C GLU A 161 9.71 -7.21 21.59
N ARG A 162 9.95 -6.02 21.01
CA ARG A 162 11.29 -5.47 20.74
C ARG A 162 11.36 -3.96 21.05
N PRO A 163 11.17 -3.56 22.30
CA PRO A 163 10.98 -2.15 22.65
C PRO A 163 12.22 -1.27 22.38
N GLU A 164 13.42 -1.82 22.38
CA GLU A 164 14.63 -1.06 22.05
C GLU A 164 14.73 -0.77 20.55
N GLU A 165 14.45 -1.77 19.71
CA GLU A 165 14.42 -1.62 18.27
C GLU A 165 13.28 -0.70 17.84
N TYR A 166 12.13 -0.77 18.53
CA TYR A 166 11.01 0.14 18.32
C TYR A 166 11.38 1.60 18.62
N ARG A 167 12.09 1.87 19.73
CA ARG A 167 12.57 3.24 20.01
C ARG A 167 13.49 3.76 18.93
N ASN A 168 14.42 2.95 18.44
CA ASN A 168 15.29 3.31 17.32
C ASN A 168 14.48 3.61 16.04
N LEU A 169 13.44 2.82 15.77
CA LEU A 169 12.55 3.06 14.65
C LEU A 169 11.75 4.36 14.81
N GLN A 170 11.25 4.64 16.02
CA GLN A 170 10.55 5.90 16.32
C GLN A 170 11.47 7.11 16.10
N ASP A 171 12.69 7.07 16.58
CA ASP A 171 13.67 8.16 16.41
C ASP A 171 14.02 8.39 14.94
N LEU A 172 14.22 7.32 14.16
CA LEU A 172 14.58 7.38 12.75
C LEU A 172 13.41 7.77 11.83
N LYS A 173 12.21 7.32 12.16
CA LYS A 173 11.02 7.48 11.29
C LYS A 173 9.99 8.44 11.85
N HIS A 174 10.19 8.95 13.06
CA HIS A 174 9.24 9.83 13.75
C HIS A 174 7.82 9.26 13.86
N ILE A 175 7.72 7.93 14.05
CA ILE A 175 6.44 7.24 14.18
C ILE A 175 5.81 7.61 15.52
N THR A 176 4.54 8.01 15.50
CA THR A 176 3.77 8.30 16.71
C THR A 176 2.65 7.28 16.92
N GLN A 177 2.27 7.05 18.16
CA GLN A 177 1.13 6.19 18.49
C GLN A 177 -0.16 6.71 17.82
N ALA A 178 -0.35 8.02 17.77
CA ALA A 178 -1.50 8.64 17.11
C ALA A 178 -1.55 8.33 15.61
N GLU A 179 -0.40 8.28 14.95
CA GLU A 179 -0.30 7.90 13.54
C GLU A 179 -0.73 6.44 13.33
N VAL A 180 -0.25 5.52 14.18
CA VAL A 180 -0.62 4.09 14.11
C VAL A 180 -2.12 3.88 14.35
N GLU A 181 -2.72 4.60 15.30
CA GLU A 181 -4.16 4.56 15.55
C GLU A 181 -4.98 5.11 14.36
N LEU A 182 -4.47 6.13 13.66
CA LEU A 182 -5.11 6.64 12.44
C LEU A 182 -5.08 5.60 11.32
N TRP A 183 -4.01 4.82 11.17
CA TRP A 183 -3.96 3.72 10.19
C TRP A 183 -5.03 2.66 10.49
N ARG A 184 -5.18 2.25 11.77
CA ARG A 184 -6.23 1.30 12.18
C ARG A 184 -7.61 1.85 11.85
N LYS A 185 -7.88 3.09 12.26
CA LYS A 185 -9.15 3.74 12.01
C LYS A 185 -9.46 3.83 10.52
N ALA A 186 -8.50 4.20 9.69
CA ALA A 186 -8.68 4.27 8.24
C ALA A 186 -8.98 2.90 7.63
N ALA A 187 -8.29 1.85 8.10
CA ALA A 187 -8.55 0.48 7.66
C ALA A 187 -9.95 0.00 8.07
N GLU A 188 -10.35 0.20 9.33
CA GLU A 188 -11.68 -0.18 9.84
C GLU A 188 -12.81 0.55 9.11
N CYS A 189 -12.61 1.82 8.76
CA CYS A 189 -13.60 2.65 8.08
C CYS A 189 -13.49 2.61 6.55
N MET A 190 -12.59 1.80 5.98
CA MET A 190 -12.37 1.77 4.53
C MET A 190 -13.67 1.58 3.76
N TYR A 191 -13.89 2.42 2.75
CA TYR A 191 -15.07 2.31 1.90
C TYR A 191 -14.91 1.13 0.94
N ILE A 192 -15.75 0.13 1.09
CA ILE A 192 -15.85 -1.01 0.18
C ILE A 192 -17.11 -0.83 -0.65
N PRO A 193 -17.00 -0.57 -1.97
CA PRO A 193 -18.15 -0.31 -2.81
C PRO A 193 -18.98 -1.58 -3.00
N TYR A 194 -20.19 -1.57 -2.43
CA TYR A 194 -21.14 -2.68 -2.53
C TYR A 194 -22.48 -2.18 -3.06
N ASN A 195 -23.05 -2.89 -4.03
CA ASN A 195 -24.37 -2.62 -4.57
C ASN A 195 -25.39 -3.61 -3.95
N GLU A 196 -26.28 -3.07 -3.12
CA GLU A 196 -27.28 -3.89 -2.41
C GLU A 196 -28.30 -4.55 -3.33
N GLU A 197 -28.66 -3.91 -4.42
CA GLU A 197 -29.62 -4.42 -5.40
C GLU A 197 -29.04 -5.58 -6.22
N LEU A 198 -27.83 -5.40 -6.71
CA LEU A 198 -27.11 -6.41 -7.50
C LEU A 198 -26.42 -7.46 -6.62
N LYS A 199 -26.24 -7.19 -5.33
CA LYS A 199 -25.51 -8.04 -4.35
C LYS A 199 -24.07 -8.34 -4.78
N VAL A 200 -23.39 -7.35 -5.34
CA VAL A 200 -21.99 -7.44 -5.79
C VAL A 200 -21.18 -6.24 -5.30
N CYS A 201 -19.89 -6.47 -5.08
CA CYS A 201 -18.94 -5.36 -4.93
C CYS A 201 -18.69 -4.74 -6.30
N LEU A 202 -18.78 -3.42 -6.38
CA LEU A 202 -18.47 -2.69 -7.58
C LEU A 202 -16.96 -2.51 -7.72
N LEU A 203 -16.41 -2.75 -8.92
CA LEU A 203 -14.99 -2.54 -9.15
C LEU A 203 -14.59 -1.09 -8.90
N TYR A 204 -15.50 -0.15 -9.15
CA TYR A 204 -15.35 1.28 -8.87
C TYR A 204 -16.72 1.93 -8.68
N THR A 205 -16.73 3.10 -8.03
CA THR A 205 -17.93 3.95 -8.01
C THR A 205 -17.86 4.95 -9.16
N SER A 206 -18.98 5.14 -9.87
CA SER A 206 -19.03 6.09 -10.96
C SER A 206 -18.77 7.51 -10.43
N PRO A 207 -17.83 8.26 -11.01
CA PRO A 207 -17.59 9.64 -10.62
C PRO A 207 -18.61 10.61 -11.20
N SER A 208 -19.53 10.14 -12.03
CA SER A 208 -20.43 10.99 -12.82
C SER A 208 -21.82 11.09 -12.19
N PRO A 209 -22.35 12.32 -11.97
CA PRO A 209 -23.75 12.55 -11.66
C PRO A 209 -24.70 12.23 -12.84
N ARG A 210 -24.18 11.76 -13.97
CA ARG A 210 -24.96 11.50 -15.19
C ARG A 210 -25.54 10.08 -15.27
N ASP A 211 -25.18 9.22 -14.32
CA ASP A 211 -25.70 7.85 -14.25
C ASP A 211 -26.84 7.72 -13.24
N SER A 212 -27.52 8.83 -12.96
CA SER A 212 -28.76 8.91 -12.19
C SER A 212 -29.94 9.23 -13.06
#